data_f77b035c4cc185a1824ba5f40a48ed76
#
_entry.id   f77b035c4cc185a1824ba5f40a48ed76
#
_cell.length_a   1.000
_cell.length_b   1.000
_cell.length_c   1.000
_cell.angle_alpha   90.00
_cell.angle_beta   90.00
_cell.angle_gamma   90.00
#
_symmetry.space_group_name_H-M   'P 1'
#
loop_
_entity.id
_entity.type
_entity.pdbx_description
1 polymer ?
#
loop_
_entity_poly.entity_id
_entity_poly.type
_entity_poly.pdbx_seq_one_letter_code
_entity_poly.pdbx_strand_id
1 'polypeptide(L)'
;NQVDDLISEIQKKIQKNERVLATVLTKRMAEDLSQYLFERDINVRYLHSDIDTVERVEILRELRMGNFDVLVGINLLREGLDLPEVSLVAILDADKEGFLRSETSMIQTIGRAARHKKGHAILYADSITGSIQRTLDETARRRKIQDKFNKKNNIKPQGIYKPITDILEGSKLSSKKQFIKRVEDKLDEEFLNPKDLSAKIDDLEK
;
A
#
# COMPACT_ATOMS: atom_id res chain seq x y z
N ASN A 1 -17.24 15.42 16.38
CA ASN A 1 -16.06 15.80 15.58
C ASN A 1 -15.49 14.53 14.92
N GLN A 2 -15.18 14.59 13.58
CA GLN A 2 -14.65 13.45 12.82
C GLN A 2 -13.34 12.91 13.44
N VAL A 3 -12.49 13.75 13.99
CA VAL A 3 -11.20 13.35 14.54
C VAL A 3 -11.36 12.61 15.88
N ASP A 4 -12.29 13.01 16.73
CA ASP A 4 -12.52 12.33 18.02
C ASP A 4 -13.09 10.92 17.80
N ASP A 5 -14.01 10.78 16.84
CA ASP A 5 -14.54 9.47 16.44
C ASP A 5 -13.45 8.60 15.85
N LEU A 6 -12.62 9.17 14.95
CA LEU A 6 -11.46 8.47 14.37
C LEU A 6 -10.52 7.93 15.46
N ILE A 7 -10.21 8.71 16.50
CA ILE A 7 -9.36 8.28 17.62
C ILE A 7 -9.99 7.08 18.33
N SER A 8 -11.29 7.15 18.62
CA SER A 8 -12.01 6.04 19.25
C SER A 8 -11.94 4.75 18.40
N GLU A 9 -12.12 4.89 17.10
CA GLU A 9 -12.01 3.74 16.18
C GLU A 9 -10.58 3.22 16.07
N ILE A 10 -9.56 4.09 16.03
CA ILE A 10 -8.14 3.72 16.05
C ILE A 10 -7.82 2.90 17.30
N GLN A 11 -8.21 3.38 18.48
CA GLN A 11 -7.94 2.70 19.77
C GLN A 11 -8.53 1.28 19.78
N LYS A 12 -9.74 1.10 19.23
CA LYS A 12 -10.37 -0.23 19.09
C LYS A 12 -9.57 -1.16 18.19
N LYS A 13 -8.82 -0.62 17.20
CA LYS A 13 -7.99 -1.40 16.30
C LYS A 13 -6.64 -1.74 16.92
N ILE A 14 -6.02 -0.78 17.59
CA ILE A 14 -4.77 -0.98 18.33
C ILE A 14 -4.91 -2.11 19.35
N GLN A 15 -6.01 -2.13 20.12
CA GLN A 15 -6.30 -3.20 21.10
C GLN A 15 -6.35 -4.61 20.47
N LYS A 16 -6.61 -4.69 19.16
CA LYS A 16 -6.67 -5.95 18.39
C LYS A 16 -5.40 -6.23 17.60
N ASN A 17 -4.37 -5.39 17.78
CA ASN A 17 -3.13 -5.42 17.01
C ASN A 17 -3.36 -5.31 15.47
N GLU A 18 -4.39 -4.54 15.09
CA GLU A 18 -4.76 -4.24 13.70
C GLU A 18 -4.22 -2.85 13.30
N ARG A 19 -4.02 -2.62 12.00
CA ARG A 19 -3.48 -1.36 11.47
C ARG A 19 -4.55 -0.51 10.82
N VAL A 20 -4.30 0.80 10.80
CA VAL A 20 -5.24 1.81 10.30
C VAL A 20 -4.59 2.66 9.22
N LEU A 21 -5.31 2.91 8.13
CA LEU A 21 -4.98 3.94 7.14
C LEU A 21 -5.95 5.11 7.27
N ALA A 22 -5.44 6.33 7.34
CA ALA A 22 -6.24 7.54 7.32
C ALA A 22 -5.85 8.41 6.13
N THR A 23 -6.82 8.84 5.33
CA THR A 23 -6.57 9.71 4.18
C THR A 23 -7.12 11.10 4.42
N VAL A 24 -6.27 12.09 4.13
CA VAL A 24 -6.57 13.52 4.21
C VAL A 24 -6.36 14.19 2.85
N LEU A 25 -6.70 15.48 2.72
CA LEU A 25 -6.65 16.19 1.45
C LEU A 25 -5.34 16.91 1.19
N THR A 26 -4.65 17.35 2.24
CA THR A 26 -3.44 18.18 2.11
C THR A 26 -2.29 17.66 2.99
N LYS A 27 -1.06 18.06 2.65
CA LYS A 27 0.15 17.77 3.43
C LYS A 27 0.02 18.32 4.86
N ARG A 28 -0.42 19.56 4.98
CA ARG A 28 -0.62 20.20 6.29
C ARG A 28 -1.61 19.42 7.16
N MET A 29 -2.75 19.00 6.59
CA MET A 29 -3.71 18.17 7.34
C MET A 29 -3.10 16.82 7.77
N ALA A 30 -2.21 16.23 6.97
CA ALA A 30 -1.53 15.00 7.34
C ALA A 30 -0.57 15.22 8.51
N GLU A 31 0.19 16.30 8.47
CA GLU A 31 1.10 16.72 9.54
C GLU A 31 0.34 17.04 10.84
N ASP A 32 -0.68 17.91 10.76
CA ASP A 32 -1.50 18.32 11.90
C ASP A 32 -2.22 17.11 12.54
N LEU A 33 -2.79 16.22 11.74
CA LEU A 33 -3.44 15.02 12.23
C LEU A 33 -2.44 14.06 12.88
N SER A 34 -1.28 13.87 12.27
CA SER A 34 -0.25 13.00 12.84
C SER A 34 0.28 13.53 14.17
N GLN A 35 0.54 14.82 14.24
CA GLN A 35 0.93 15.48 15.52
C GLN A 35 -0.14 15.28 16.58
N TYR A 36 -1.41 15.52 16.23
CA TYR A 36 -2.53 15.41 17.16
C TYR A 36 -2.74 13.97 17.67
N LEU A 37 -2.51 12.95 16.82
CA LEU A 37 -2.56 11.54 17.21
C LEU A 37 -1.38 11.17 18.11
N PHE A 38 -0.17 11.65 17.77
CA PHE A 38 1.04 11.41 18.56
C PHE A 38 0.92 11.96 19.98
N GLU A 39 0.36 13.18 20.16
CA GLU A 39 0.10 13.79 21.47
C GLU A 39 -0.89 12.99 22.34
N ARG A 40 -1.54 11.97 21.76
CA ARG A 40 -2.49 11.06 22.43
C ARG A 40 -1.96 9.63 22.55
N ASP A 41 -0.63 9.50 22.52
CA ASP A 41 0.07 8.20 22.63
C ASP A 41 -0.32 7.18 21.53
N ILE A 42 -0.70 7.68 20.35
CA ILE A 42 -0.94 6.82 19.18
C ILE A 42 0.30 6.84 18.29
N ASN A 43 0.88 5.67 18.06
CA ASN A 43 2.02 5.53 17.17
C ASN A 43 1.59 5.73 15.72
N VAL A 44 1.99 6.85 15.12
CA VAL A 44 1.56 7.29 13.80
C VAL A 44 2.74 7.71 12.95
N ARG A 45 2.64 7.45 11.65
CA ARG A 45 3.48 8.06 10.61
C ARG A 45 2.63 8.66 9.50
N TYR A 46 3.18 9.60 8.75
CA TYR A 46 2.49 10.16 7.58
C TYR A 46 3.30 9.96 6.31
N LEU A 47 2.57 9.86 5.18
CA LEU A 47 3.10 9.73 3.84
C LEU A 47 2.67 10.92 2.98
N HIS A 48 3.62 11.59 2.34
CA HIS A 48 3.37 12.64 1.35
C HIS A 48 4.17 12.40 0.06
N SER A 49 3.99 13.27 -0.93
CA SER A 49 4.60 13.12 -2.27
C SER A 49 6.13 13.22 -2.28
N ASP A 50 6.71 13.91 -1.30
CA ASP A 50 8.14 14.23 -1.27
C ASP A 50 8.99 13.10 -0.63
N ILE A 51 8.35 12.08 -0.06
CA ILE A 51 9.01 10.89 0.48
C ILE A 51 9.50 10.03 -0.69
N ASP A 52 10.76 9.68 -0.69
CA ASP A 52 11.34 8.85 -1.73
C ASP A 52 10.81 7.40 -1.73
N THR A 53 11.10 6.66 -2.79
CA THR A 53 10.57 5.30 -2.94
C THR A 53 11.13 4.34 -1.90
N VAL A 54 12.37 4.50 -1.48
CA VAL A 54 13.03 3.61 -0.52
C VAL A 54 12.45 3.83 0.87
N GLU A 55 12.39 5.09 1.31
CA GLU A 55 11.79 5.48 2.59
C GLU A 55 10.31 5.06 2.67
N ARG A 56 9.58 5.22 1.56
CA ARG A 56 8.18 4.76 1.47
C ARG A 56 8.05 3.25 1.72
N VAL A 57 8.92 2.44 1.11
CA VAL A 57 8.92 0.98 1.30
C VAL A 57 9.21 0.63 2.75
N GLU A 58 10.13 1.34 3.39
CA GLU A 58 10.47 1.14 4.79
C GLU A 58 9.31 1.50 5.74
N ILE A 59 8.67 2.64 5.54
CA ILE A 59 7.47 3.03 6.30
C ILE A 59 6.38 1.96 6.20
N LEU A 60 6.12 1.43 5.01
CA LEU A 60 5.12 0.39 4.82
C LEU A 60 5.50 -0.94 5.49
N ARG A 61 6.78 -1.28 5.47
CA ARG A 61 7.32 -2.44 6.19
C ARG A 61 7.13 -2.28 7.69
N GLU A 62 7.50 -1.13 8.25
CA GLU A 62 7.35 -0.82 9.67
C GLU A 62 5.87 -0.87 10.11
N LEU A 63 4.93 -0.36 9.31
CA LEU A 63 3.50 -0.50 9.57
C LEU A 63 3.10 -1.97 9.67
N ARG A 64 3.54 -2.81 8.74
CA ARG A 64 3.27 -4.25 8.75
C ARG A 64 3.90 -4.97 9.95
N MET A 65 5.11 -4.58 10.33
CA MET A 65 5.79 -5.11 11.53
C MET A 65 5.12 -4.67 12.83
N GLY A 66 4.33 -3.61 12.80
CA GLY A 66 3.67 -3.06 13.98
C GLY A 66 4.51 -2.10 14.79
N ASN A 67 5.54 -1.52 14.18
CA ASN A 67 6.35 -0.47 14.81
C ASN A 67 5.55 0.82 15.01
N PHE A 68 4.46 0.97 14.26
CA PHE A 68 3.44 1.99 14.47
C PHE A 68 2.07 1.48 14.00
N ASP A 69 0.98 2.14 14.40
CA ASP A 69 -0.38 1.64 14.26
C ASP A 69 -1.18 2.32 13.15
N VAL A 70 -0.88 3.59 12.91
CA VAL A 70 -1.65 4.45 11.99
C VAL A 70 -0.74 5.04 10.92
N LEU A 71 -1.15 4.90 9.67
CA LEU A 71 -0.53 5.60 8.55
C LEU A 71 -1.48 6.66 8.01
N VAL A 72 -1.06 7.92 8.08
CA VAL A 72 -1.78 9.06 7.51
C VAL A 72 -1.20 9.41 6.15
N GLY A 73 -2.02 9.70 5.17
CA GLY A 73 -1.52 10.11 3.85
C GLY A 73 -2.54 10.82 2.99
N ILE A 74 -2.04 11.57 2.00
CA ILE A 74 -2.89 12.31 1.06
C ILE A 74 -3.43 11.38 -0.02
N ASN A 75 -2.55 10.65 -0.66
CA ASN A 75 -2.86 9.71 -1.73
C ASN A 75 -2.21 8.36 -1.45
N LEU A 76 -2.93 7.53 -0.71
CA LEU A 76 -2.51 6.16 -0.40
C LEU A 76 -2.87 5.17 -1.54
N LEU A 77 -3.25 5.68 -2.73
CA LEU A 77 -3.68 4.87 -3.87
C LEU A 77 -2.52 4.36 -4.73
N ARG A 78 -1.30 4.89 -4.55
CA ARG A 78 -0.15 4.49 -5.37
C ARG A 78 0.08 2.99 -5.28
N GLU A 79 0.50 2.41 -6.37
CA GLU A 79 0.73 0.97 -6.58
C GLU A 79 1.62 0.36 -5.49
N GLY A 80 1.36 -0.91 -5.17
CA GLY A 80 2.20 -1.68 -4.24
C GLY A 80 1.74 -1.71 -2.78
N LEU A 81 0.66 -1.04 -2.38
CA LEU A 81 0.10 -1.14 -1.03
C LEU A 81 -0.70 -2.43 -0.85
N ASP A 82 -0.02 -3.51 -0.53
CA ASP A 82 -0.63 -4.77 -0.13
C ASP A 82 -0.42 -5.00 1.38
N LEU A 83 -1.38 -4.53 2.17
CA LEU A 83 -1.32 -4.44 3.62
C LEU A 83 -2.44 -5.28 4.24
N PRO A 84 -2.26 -6.60 4.36
CA PRO A 84 -3.29 -7.48 4.93
C PRO A 84 -3.56 -7.21 6.42
N GLU A 85 -2.68 -6.51 7.11
CA GLU A 85 -2.81 -6.13 8.52
C GLU A 85 -3.76 -4.93 8.72
N VAL A 86 -4.08 -4.20 7.64
CA VAL A 86 -4.98 -3.04 7.70
C VAL A 86 -6.43 -3.47 7.77
N SER A 87 -7.07 -3.19 8.89
CA SER A 87 -8.48 -3.50 9.13
C SER A 87 -9.40 -2.29 9.04
N LEU A 88 -8.86 -1.08 9.15
CA LEU A 88 -9.63 0.16 9.04
C LEU A 88 -9.00 1.10 8.02
N VAL A 89 -9.84 1.60 7.14
CA VAL A 89 -9.53 2.75 6.27
C VAL A 89 -10.46 3.89 6.63
N ALA A 90 -9.90 5.02 7.01
CA ALA A 90 -10.64 6.25 7.31
C ALA A 90 -10.40 7.29 6.21
N ILE A 91 -11.48 7.83 5.64
CA ILE A 91 -11.44 8.89 4.65
C ILE A 91 -12.03 10.14 5.28
N LEU A 92 -11.17 11.09 5.64
CA LEU A 92 -11.60 12.36 6.22
C LEU A 92 -12.05 13.32 5.10
N ASP A 93 -13.00 14.20 5.42
CA ASP A 93 -13.55 15.17 4.48
C ASP A 93 -13.96 14.51 3.14
N ALA A 94 -14.70 13.41 3.23
CA ALA A 94 -15.09 12.63 2.06
C ALA A 94 -16.06 13.39 1.13
N ASP A 95 -16.76 14.41 1.66
CA ASP A 95 -17.68 15.28 0.94
C ASP A 95 -17.00 16.46 0.22
N LYS A 96 -15.71 16.67 0.42
CA LYS A 96 -14.93 17.68 -0.32
C LYS A 96 -14.61 17.15 -1.71
N GLU A 97 -15.55 17.31 -2.64
CA GLU A 97 -15.44 16.78 -4.00
C GLU A 97 -14.16 17.24 -4.70
N GLY A 98 -13.54 16.31 -5.43
CA GLY A 98 -12.30 16.52 -6.15
C GLY A 98 -11.68 15.19 -6.57
N PHE A 99 -10.51 15.25 -7.20
CA PHE A 99 -9.83 14.05 -7.71
C PHE A 99 -9.63 12.97 -6.64
N LEU A 100 -9.21 13.37 -5.42
CA LEU A 100 -8.95 12.44 -4.30
C LEU A 100 -10.24 11.93 -3.63
N ARG A 101 -11.38 12.50 -3.91
CA ARG A 101 -12.70 12.15 -3.37
C ARG A 101 -13.69 11.77 -4.47
N SER A 102 -13.18 11.46 -5.67
CA SER A 102 -13.97 10.84 -6.72
C SER A 102 -14.40 9.43 -6.33
N GLU A 103 -15.47 8.93 -6.91
CA GLU A 103 -15.96 7.55 -6.73
C GLU A 103 -14.82 6.53 -6.88
N THR A 104 -14.08 6.60 -7.99
CA THR A 104 -12.98 5.67 -8.27
C THR A 104 -11.89 5.72 -7.20
N SER A 105 -11.50 6.93 -6.78
CA SER A 105 -10.49 7.13 -5.74
C SER A 105 -10.93 6.55 -4.40
N MET A 106 -12.17 6.81 -3.99
CA MET A 106 -12.71 6.28 -2.74
C MET A 106 -12.84 4.75 -2.77
N ILE A 107 -13.35 4.16 -3.86
CA ILE A 107 -13.44 2.70 -4.01
C ILE A 107 -12.06 2.04 -3.91
N GLN A 108 -11.04 2.60 -4.55
CA GLN A 108 -9.67 2.07 -4.48
C GLN A 108 -9.10 2.15 -3.05
N THR A 109 -9.37 3.26 -2.36
CA THR A 109 -8.92 3.46 -0.97
C THR A 109 -9.62 2.49 -0.02
N ILE A 110 -10.94 2.34 -0.11
CA ILE A 110 -11.73 1.37 0.65
C ILE A 110 -11.22 -0.06 0.39
N GLY A 111 -10.84 -0.36 -0.85
CA GLY A 111 -10.29 -1.66 -1.25
C GLY A 111 -9.01 -2.06 -0.50
N ARG A 112 -8.30 -1.14 0.14
CA ARG A 112 -7.13 -1.46 0.97
C ARG A 112 -7.50 -2.24 2.23
N ALA A 113 -8.67 -1.99 2.82
CA ALA A 113 -9.18 -2.78 3.94
C ALA A 113 -9.79 -4.13 3.52
N ALA A 114 -10.08 -4.33 2.23
CA ALA A 114 -10.78 -5.53 1.77
C ALA A 114 -9.98 -6.83 1.89
N ARG A 115 -8.67 -6.76 2.16
CA ARG A 115 -7.80 -7.92 2.38
C ARG A 115 -7.88 -8.46 3.81
N HIS A 116 -8.34 -7.64 4.73
CA HIS A 116 -8.55 -8.06 6.12
C HIS A 116 -9.96 -8.63 6.30
N LYS A 117 -10.08 -9.77 6.96
CA LYS A 117 -11.37 -10.47 7.17
C LYS A 117 -12.43 -9.58 7.85
N LYS A 118 -12.01 -8.70 8.75
CA LYS A 118 -12.84 -7.74 9.47
C LYS A 118 -12.61 -6.31 8.96
N GLY A 119 -12.12 -6.18 7.73
CA GLY A 119 -11.84 -4.88 7.14
C GLY A 119 -13.10 -4.07 6.93
N HIS A 120 -13.06 -2.80 7.29
CA HIS A 120 -14.10 -1.83 7.00
C HIS A 120 -13.52 -0.46 6.70
N ALA A 121 -14.34 0.41 6.13
CA ALA A 121 -13.98 1.77 5.83
C ALA A 121 -15.01 2.73 6.45
N ILE A 122 -14.53 3.87 6.90
CA ILE A 122 -15.36 4.97 7.40
C ILE A 122 -15.09 6.18 6.50
N LEU A 123 -16.18 6.76 5.98
CA LEU A 123 -16.16 8.00 5.23
C LEU A 123 -16.72 9.10 6.13
N TYR A 124 -15.85 10.00 6.57
CA TYR A 124 -16.26 11.16 7.36
C TYR A 124 -16.71 12.27 6.43
N ALA A 125 -17.94 12.69 6.57
CA ALA A 125 -18.57 13.68 5.72
C ALA A 125 -19.72 14.38 6.47
N ASP A 126 -19.88 15.67 6.23
CA ASP A 126 -21.05 16.42 6.73
C ASP A 126 -22.28 16.21 5.87
N SER A 127 -22.08 15.87 4.58
CA SER A 127 -23.15 15.59 3.63
C SER A 127 -22.81 14.44 2.69
N ILE A 128 -23.84 13.71 2.25
CA ILE A 128 -23.67 12.65 1.27
C ILE A 128 -23.67 13.26 -0.14
N THR A 129 -22.49 13.34 -0.74
CA THR A 129 -22.32 13.81 -2.12
C THR A 129 -22.66 12.72 -3.13
N GLY A 130 -22.83 13.11 -4.41
CA GLY A 130 -23.05 12.14 -5.48
C GLY A 130 -21.91 11.11 -5.60
N SER A 131 -20.66 11.51 -5.37
CA SER A 131 -19.51 10.62 -5.37
C SER A 131 -19.53 9.64 -4.20
N ILE A 132 -19.90 10.08 -3.01
CA ILE A 132 -20.08 9.20 -1.82
C ILE A 132 -21.18 8.18 -2.10
N GLN A 133 -22.35 8.65 -2.57
CA GLN A 133 -23.49 7.75 -2.83
C GLN A 133 -23.13 6.65 -3.83
N ARG A 134 -22.52 6.99 -4.97
CA ARG A 134 -22.09 6.00 -5.97
C ARG A 134 -21.05 5.05 -5.41
N THR A 135 -20.12 5.53 -4.57
CA THR A 135 -19.13 4.70 -3.88
C THR A 135 -19.78 3.66 -2.97
N LEU A 136 -20.75 4.08 -2.16
CA LEU A 136 -21.50 3.20 -1.27
C LEU A 136 -22.31 2.15 -2.06
N ASP A 137 -23.03 2.58 -3.09
CA ASP A 137 -23.84 1.70 -3.93
C ASP A 137 -22.99 0.64 -4.64
N GLU A 138 -21.87 1.05 -5.24
CA GLU A 138 -20.96 0.13 -5.93
C GLU A 138 -20.27 -0.84 -4.95
N THR A 139 -19.85 -0.37 -3.80
CA THR A 139 -19.25 -1.23 -2.77
C THR A 139 -20.26 -2.25 -2.25
N ALA A 140 -21.51 -1.82 -1.99
CA ALA A 140 -22.60 -2.71 -1.58
C ALA A 140 -22.94 -3.73 -2.66
N ARG A 141 -22.99 -3.30 -3.94
CA ARG A 141 -23.20 -4.18 -5.09
C ARG A 141 -22.14 -5.27 -5.18
N ARG A 142 -20.86 -4.91 -5.10
CA ARG A 142 -19.74 -5.86 -5.14
C ARG A 142 -19.81 -6.86 -3.99
N ARG A 143 -20.07 -6.38 -2.78
CA ARG A 143 -20.21 -7.24 -1.59
C ARG A 143 -21.34 -8.23 -1.73
N LYS A 144 -22.49 -7.78 -2.20
CA LYS A 144 -23.67 -8.65 -2.43
C LYS A 144 -23.38 -9.77 -3.44
N ILE A 145 -22.64 -9.48 -4.51
CA ILE A 145 -22.24 -10.48 -5.51
C ILE A 145 -21.27 -11.48 -4.88
N GLN A 146 -20.26 -10.99 -4.15
CA GLN A 146 -19.28 -11.85 -3.48
C GLN A 146 -19.93 -12.76 -2.44
N ASP A 147 -20.83 -12.23 -1.62
CA ASP A 147 -21.55 -13.00 -0.59
C ASP A 147 -22.42 -14.08 -1.21
N LYS A 148 -23.11 -13.78 -2.33
CA LYS A 148 -23.89 -14.78 -3.06
C LYS A 148 -22.98 -15.88 -3.63
N PHE A 149 -21.86 -15.53 -4.21
CA PHE A 149 -20.88 -16.47 -4.75
C PHE A 149 -20.32 -17.38 -3.65
N ASN A 150 -19.91 -16.78 -2.53
CA ASN A 150 -19.36 -17.50 -1.39
C ASN A 150 -20.37 -18.49 -0.83
N LYS A 151 -21.63 -18.09 -0.63
CA LYS A 151 -22.72 -18.96 -0.16
C LYS A 151 -22.98 -20.11 -1.13
N LYS A 152 -23.04 -19.83 -2.44
CA LYS A 152 -23.30 -20.85 -3.47
C LYS A 152 -22.18 -21.91 -3.50
N ASN A 153 -20.93 -21.53 -3.25
CA ASN A 153 -19.77 -22.40 -3.34
C ASN A 153 -19.26 -22.89 -1.96
N ASN A 154 -20.01 -22.64 -0.88
CA ASN A 154 -19.61 -22.95 0.50
C ASN A 154 -18.21 -22.41 0.88
N ILE A 155 -17.84 -21.23 0.35
CA ILE A 155 -16.58 -20.59 0.63
C ILE A 155 -16.69 -19.78 1.93
N LYS A 156 -15.83 -20.07 2.89
CA LYS A 156 -15.66 -19.24 4.10
C LYS A 156 -14.52 -18.25 3.85
N PRO A 157 -14.80 -16.92 3.89
CA PRO A 157 -13.75 -15.93 3.73
C PRO A 157 -12.64 -16.09 4.77
N GLN A 158 -11.40 -16.11 4.32
CA GLN A 158 -10.21 -16.17 5.15
C GLN A 158 -9.38 -14.91 4.97
N GLY A 159 -8.68 -14.48 6.03
CA GLY A 159 -7.72 -13.41 5.95
C GLY A 159 -6.50 -13.84 5.12
N ILE A 160 -5.95 -12.92 4.36
CA ILE A 160 -4.70 -13.15 3.65
C ILE A 160 -3.55 -12.99 4.63
N TYR A 161 -2.66 -13.98 4.68
CA TYR A 161 -1.38 -13.88 5.36
C TYR A 161 -0.29 -13.72 4.31
N LYS A 162 0.53 -12.68 4.45
CA LYS A 162 1.67 -12.44 3.57
C LYS A 162 2.91 -12.27 4.44
N PRO A 163 3.96 -13.07 4.26
CA PRO A 163 5.19 -12.89 5.01
C PRO A 163 5.78 -11.49 4.73
N ILE A 164 6.36 -10.90 5.75
CA ILE A 164 7.08 -9.63 5.63
C ILE A 164 8.46 -9.98 5.08
N THR A 165 8.64 -9.88 3.77
CA THR A 165 9.94 -10.06 3.11
C THR A 165 10.63 -8.71 2.98
N ASP A 166 11.95 -8.72 3.11
CA ASP A 166 12.76 -7.54 2.87
C ASP A 166 12.78 -7.25 1.35
N ILE A 167 11.97 -6.26 0.93
CA ILE A 167 11.84 -5.90 -0.49
C ILE A 167 13.19 -5.40 -1.02
N LEU A 168 14.03 -4.82 -0.14
CA LEU A 168 15.37 -4.36 -0.49
C LEU A 168 16.33 -5.53 -0.73
N GLU A 169 16.21 -6.65 -0.01
CA GLU A 169 16.97 -7.86 -0.30
C GLU A 169 16.49 -8.55 -1.58
N GLY A 170 15.19 -8.61 -1.82
CA GLY A 170 14.63 -9.15 -3.06
C GLY A 170 15.03 -8.36 -4.30
N SER A 171 15.08 -7.02 -4.23
CA SER A 171 15.52 -6.18 -5.34
C SER A 171 17.04 -6.22 -5.54
N LYS A 172 17.83 -6.31 -4.47
CA LYS A 172 19.30 -6.50 -4.55
C LYS A 172 19.66 -7.89 -5.11
N LEU A 173 18.90 -8.93 -4.72
CA LEU A 173 19.09 -10.29 -5.24
C LEU A 173 18.64 -10.43 -6.70
N SER A 174 17.55 -9.76 -7.10
CA SER A 174 17.09 -9.77 -8.50
C SER A 174 17.99 -8.95 -9.42
N SER A 175 18.45 -7.78 -8.97
CA SER A 175 19.42 -6.97 -9.72
C SER A 175 20.79 -7.64 -9.78
N LYS A 176 21.23 -8.31 -8.72
CA LYS A 176 22.47 -9.07 -8.71
C LYS A 176 22.39 -10.31 -9.60
N LYS A 177 21.27 -11.04 -9.60
CA LYS A 177 21.04 -12.15 -10.53
C LYS A 177 20.96 -11.70 -11.99
N GLN A 178 20.28 -10.58 -12.27
CA GLN A 178 20.22 -10.00 -13.62
C GLN A 178 21.60 -9.46 -14.06
N PHE A 179 22.38 -8.88 -13.16
CA PHE A 179 23.73 -8.44 -13.45
C PHE A 179 24.65 -9.63 -13.71
N ILE A 180 24.62 -10.68 -12.87
CA ILE A 180 25.40 -11.91 -13.08
C ILE A 180 25.02 -12.55 -14.41
N LYS A 181 23.73 -12.70 -14.72
CA LYS A 181 23.29 -13.25 -16.00
C LYS A 181 23.73 -12.42 -17.21
N ARG A 182 23.71 -11.08 -17.14
CA ARG A 182 24.24 -10.20 -18.18
C ARG A 182 25.75 -10.31 -18.36
N VAL A 183 26.48 -10.57 -17.28
CA VAL A 183 27.93 -10.80 -17.33
C VAL A 183 28.24 -12.17 -17.92
N GLU A 184 27.48 -13.20 -17.53
CA GLU A 184 27.58 -14.55 -18.12
C GLU A 184 27.25 -14.53 -19.61
N ASP A 185 26.12 -13.92 -20.01
CA ASP A 185 25.71 -13.77 -21.42
C ASP A 185 26.80 -13.02 -22.26
N LYS A 186 27.43 -12.00 -21.70
CA LYS A 186 28.55 -11.28 -22.37
C LYS A 186 29.84 -12.08 -22.44
N LEU A 187 30.16 -12.86 -21.39
CA LEU A 187 31.31 -13.76 -21.41
C LEU A 187 31.11 -14.87 -22.43
N ASP A 188 29.89 -15.45 -22.54
CA ASP A 188 29.57 -16.45 -23.55
C ASP A 188 29.63 -15.89 -24.98
N GLU A 189 29.21 -14.64 -25.20
CA GLU A 189 29.37 -13.95 -26.50
C GLU A 189 30.85 -13.68 -26.85
N GLU A 190 31.71 -13.33 -25.89
CA GLU A 190 33.14 -13.11 -26.13
C GLU A 190 33.91 -14.42 -26.31
N PHE A 191 33.45 -15.56 -25.78
CA PHE A 191 34.11 -16.86 -25.91
C PHE A 191 33.58 -17.70 -27.09
N LEU A 192 32.49 -17.28 -27.77
CA LEU A 192 31.88 -18.04 -28.87
C LEU A 192 32.52 -17.81 -30.25
N ASN A 193 33.59 -17.03 -30.38
CA ASN A 193 34.22 -16.81 -31.68
C ASN A 193 35.72 -17.16 -31.66
N PRO A 194 36.09 -18.47 -31.86
CA PRO A 194 37.49 -18.90 -31.89
C PRO A 194 38.33 -18.22 -32.97
N LYS A 195 37.69 -17.64 -33.98
CA LYS A 195 38.37 -16.93 -35.08
C LYS A 195 38.86 -15.52 -34.70
N ASP A 196 38.15 -14.86 -33.80
CA ASP A 196 38.57 -13.52 -33.33
C ASP A 196 39.69 -13.60 -32.31
N LEU A 197 39.83 -14.71 -31.59
CA LEU A 197 40.94 -14.95 -30.69
C LEU A 197 42.26 -15.16 -31.45
N SER A 198 42.25 -15.92 -32.55
CA SER A 198 43.44 -16.13 -33.38
C SER A 198 43.90 -14.85 -34.07
N ALA A 199 42.99 -14.00 -34.56
CA ALA A 199 43.31 -12.71 -35.15
C ALA A 199 43.93 -11.71 -34.18
N LYS A 200 43.49 -11.72 -32.91
CA LYS A 200 44.08 -10.90 -31.85
C LYS A 200 45.43 -11.38 -31.34
N ILE A 201 45.67 -12.67 -31.38
CA ILE A 201 46.99 -13.26 -31.04
C ILE A 201 48.01 -12.88 -32.10
N ASP A 202 47.64 -12.98 -33.40
CA ASP A 202 48.53 -12.61 -34.51
C ASP A 202 48.87 -11.11 -34.55
N ASP A 203 48.04 -10.24 -33.97
CA ASP A 203 48.27 -8.79 -33.90
C ASP A 203 49.14 -8.39 -32.69
N LEU A 204 49.24 -9.24 -31.68
CA LEU A 204 50.10 -9.05 -30.49
C LEU A 204 51.51 -9.64 -30.65
N GLU A 205 51.75 -10.47 -31.66
CA GLU A 205 53.04 -11.04 -31.96
C GLU A 205 53.85 -10.27 -33.07
N LYS A 206 53.29 -9.12 -33.53
CA LYS A 206 54.00 -8.19 -34.42
C LYS A 206 54.50 -6.96 -33.68
#